data_1a64c939b7719c3fea95e7f2765db187
#
_entry.id   1a64c939b7719c3fea95e7f2765db187
#
_cell.length_a   1.000
_cell.length_b   1.000
_cell.length_c   1.000
_cell.angle_alpha   90.00
_cell.angle_beta   90.00
_cell.angle_gamma   90.00
#
_symmetry.space_group_name_H-M   'P 1'
#
loop_
_entity.id
_entity.type
_entity.pdbx_description
1 polymer ?
#
loop_
_entity_poly.entity_id
_entity_poly.type
_entity_poly.pdbx_seq_one_letter_code
_entity_poly.pdbx_strand_id
1 'polypeptide(L)'
;MYAHPQQDSNYDVRALRQQAGRWLRQLRERQGLSQRGLADLVSVEYYSFISQLETGRGRVPPERYAVWAHALGLEPAEFVKGLMRYYDPITYSILFDDDETGQPSLSDTPNERDHSDGA
;
A
#
# COMPACT_ATOMS: atom_id res chain seq x y z
N MET A 1 9.94 7.23 -26.24
CA MET A 1 9.46 6.85 -25.79
C MET A 1 9.30 6.34 -25.18
N TYR A 2 9.09 6.38 -24.78
CA TYR A 2 8.84 5.59 -24.30
C TYR A 2 7.79 5.43 -23.95
N ALA A 3 7.29 5.52 -24.05
CA ALA A 3 6.37 5.38 -23.77
C ALA A 3 5.89 4.60 -23.32
N HIS A 4 5.80 4.46 -23.31
CA HIS A 4 5.46 3.79 -22.85
C HIS A 4 5.19 2.66 -22.54
N PRO A 5 5.77 2.40 -22.38
CA PRO A 5 5.62 1.00 -22.15
C PRO A 5 4.85 0.66 -20.95
N GLN A 6 4.89 1.43 -19.98
CA GLN A 6 4.08 1.12 -18.84
C GLN A 6 2.66 1.35 -19.10
N GLN A 7 2.36 1.78 -20.24
CA GLN A 7 1.00 1.79 -20.62
C GLN A 7 0.58 0.49 -21.13
N ASP A 8 1.48 -0.46 -21.13
CA ASP A 8 1.15 -1.78 -21.52
C ASP A 8 0.14 -2.40 -20.66
N SER A 9 -0.39 -3.47 -21.14
CA SER A 9 -1.34 -4.25 -20.40
C SER A 9 -0.81 -4.77 -19.10
N ASN A 10 0.50 -4.76 -18.88
CA ASN A 10 1.04 -5.26 -17.63
C ASN A 10 0.62 -4.44 -16.43
N TYR A 11 0.25 -3.18 -16.66
CA TYR A 11 -0.09 -2.31 -15.56
C TYR A 11 -1.41 -1.63 -15.84
N ASP A 12 -2.47 -2.22 -15.34
CA ASP A 12 -3.78 -1.61 -15.43
C ASP A 12 -3.92 -0.68 -14.23
N VAL A 13 -3.68 0.59 -14.45
CA VAL A 13 -3.65 1.58 -13.39
C VAL A 13 -4.97 1.63 -12.64
N ARG A 14 -6.07 1.55 -13.37
CA ARG A 14 -7.38 1.60 -12.73
C ARG A 14 -7.57 0.40 -11.80
N ALA A 15 -7.24 -0.79 -12.28
CA ALA A 15 -7.40 -1.99 -11.47
C ALA A 15 -6.50 -1.93 -10.24
N LEU A 16 -5.28 -1.45 -10.40
CA LEU A 16 -4.37 -1.33 -9.27
C LEU A 16 -4.87 -0.33 -8.24
N ARG A 17 -5.43 0.79 -8.70
CA ARG A 17 -5.99 1.76 -7.77
C ARG A 17 -7.17 1.18 -7.01
N GLN A 18 -7.98 0.37 -7.66
CA GLN A 18 -9.10 -0.29 -6.99
C GLN A 18 -8.60 -1.29 -5.97
N GLN A 19 -7.54 -2.01 -6.29
CA GLN A 19 -6.95 -2.95 -5.34
C GLN A 19 -6.38 -2.22 -4.13
N ALA A 20 -5.72 -1.08 -4.37
CA ALA A 20 -5.23 -0.27 -3.27
C ALA A 20 -6.38 0.18 -2.39
N GLY A 21 -7.48 0.56 -3.02
CA GLY A 21 -8.65 1.00 -2.27
C GLY A 21 -9.23 -0.09 -1.38
N ARG A 22 -9.30 -1.31 -1.90
CA ARG A 22 -9.78 -2.43 -1.10
C ARG A 22 -8.84 -2.71 0.07
N TRP A 23 -7.55 -2.61 -0.15
CA TRP A 23 -6.57 -2.79 0.91
C TRP A 23 -6.74 -1.73 1.99
N LEU A 24 -6.90 -0.47 1.59
CA LEU A 24 -7.13 0.61 2.55
C LEU A 24 -8.39 0.36 3.36
N ARG A 25 -9.45 -0.08 2.71
CA ARG A 25 -10.69 -0.38 3.40
C ARG A 25 -10.49 -1.50 4.42
N GLN A 26 -9.78 -2.55 4.05
CA GLN A 26 -9.52 -3.64 4.97
C GLN A 26 -8.76 -3.16 6.19
N LEU A 27 -7.75 -2.30 5.98
CA LEU A 27 -7.00 -1.75 7.10
C LEU A 27 -7.90 -0.92 8.01
N ARG A 28 -8.76 -0.12 7.40
CA ARG A 28 -9.70 0.71 8.17
C ARG A 28 -10.64 -0.16 8.99
N GLU A 29 -11.21 -1.17 8.37
CA GLU A 29 -12.15 -2.05 9.06
C GLU A 29 -11.48 -2.83 10.17
N ARG A 30 -10.23 -3.19 9.99
CA ARG A 30 -9.47 -3.87 11.02
C ARG A 30 -9.31 -3.01 12.27
N GLN A 31 -9.27 -1.70 12.09
CA GLN A 31 -9.18 -0.77 13.22
C GLN A 31 -10.55 -0.44 13.80
N GLY A 32 -11.61 -1.01 13.24
CA GLY A 32 -12.96 -0.72 13.72
C GLY A 32 -13.44 0.68 13.36
N LEU A 33 -12.86 1.29 12.34
CA LEU A 33 -13.18 2.66 11.99
C LEU A 33 -14.19 2.72 10.86
N SER A 34 -15.15 3.65 11.00
CA SER A 34 -16.00 4.03 9.86
C SER A 34 -15.21 4.94 8.93
N GLN A 35 -15.75 5.19 7.75
CA GLN A 35 -15.12 6.15 6.85
C GLN A 35 -15.03 7.53 7.50
N ARG A 36 -16.10 7.92 8.19
CA ARG A 36 -16.10 9.21 8.88
C ARG A 36 -15.07 9.22 10.00
N GLY A 37 -14.95 8.12 10.74
CA GLY A 37 -13.97 8.02 11.81
C GLY A 37 -12.55 8.14 11.30
N LEU A 38 -12.25 7.49 10.18
CA LEU A 38 -10.92 7.62 9.60
C LEU A 38 -10.69 9.04 9.12
N ALA A 39 -11.68 9.65 8.48
CA ALA A 39 -11.54 11.03 8.00
C ALA A 39 -11.18 11.97 9.14
N ASP A 40 -11.81 11.77 10.30
CA ASP A 40 -11.50 12.60 11.46
C ASP A 40 -10.05 12.41 11.91
N LEU A 41 -9.58 11.17 11.94
CA LEU A 41 -8.22 10.89 12.39
C LEU A 41 -7.16 11.44 11.46
N VAL A 42 -7.44 11.46 10.16
CA VAL A 42 -6.46 11.94 9.20
C VAL A 42 -6.73 13.40 8.79
N SER A 43 -7.66 14.05 9.50
CA SER A 43 -7.95 15.47 9.31
C SER A 43 -8.40 15.79 7.90
N VAL A 44 -9.26 14.95 7.35
CA VAL A 44 -9.89 15.19 6.06
C VAL A 44 -11.27 15.76 6.31
N GLU A 45 -11.58 16.86 5.65
CA GLU A 45 -12.81 17.58 5.91
C GLU A 45 -14.04 16.79 5.49
N TYR A 46 -13.97 16.10 4.36
CA TYR A 46 -15.12 15.36 3.83
C TYR A 46 -14.82 13.87 3.80
N TYR A 47 -15.62 13.08 4.50
CA TYR A 47 -15.39 11.64 4.54
C TYR A 47 -15.58 10.99 3.17
N SER A 48 -16.22 11.69 2.23
CA SER A 48 -16.34 11.16 0.88
C SER A 48 -14.99 10.99 0.21
N PHE A 49 -13.97 11.72 0.66
CA PHE A 49 -12.62 11.50 0.17
C PHE A 49 -12.14 10.10 0.49
N ILE A 50 -12.48 9.61 1.69
CA ILE A 50 -12.14 8.23 2.06
C ILE A 50 -12.81 7.26 1.11
N SER A 51 -14.10 7.48 0.83
CA SER A 51 -14.82 6.63 -0.10
C SER A 51 -14.16 6.63 -1.48
N GLN A 52 -13.72 7.79 -1.94
CA GLN A 52 -13.05 7.87 -3.24
C GLN A 52 -11.77 7.05 -3.25
N LEU A 53 -10.97 7.15 -2.20
CA LEU A 53 -9.74 6.38 -2.13
C LEU A 53 -10.03 4.89 -2.12
N GLU A 54 -11.06 4.48 -1.40
CA GLU A 54 -11.39 3.05 -1.26
C GLU A 54 -11.98 2.47 -2.53
N THR A 55 -12.49 3.30 -3.41
CA THR A 55 -13.00 2.84 -4.69
C THR A 55 -12.04 3.08 -5.85
N GLY A 56 -10.85 3.57 -5.54
CA GLY A 56 -9.80 3.69 -6.56
C GLY A 56 -9.81 4.99 -7.33
N ARG A 57 -10.45 6.01 -6.81
CA ARG A 57 -10.60 7.27 -7.54
C ARG A 57 -9.57 8.33 -7.16
N GLY A 58 -8.59 7.98 -6.39
CA GLY A 58 -7.56 8.92 -6.00
C GLY A 58 -6.46 8.17 -5.30
N ARG A 59 -5.61 8.91 -4.65
CA ARG A 59 -4.52 8.27 -3.91
C ARG A 59 -4.19 9.09 -2.68
N VAL A 60 -3.67 8.42 -1.66
CA VAL A 60 -3.21 9.08 -0.46
C VAL A 60 -2.00 9.93 -0.84
N PRO A 61 -2.01 11.22 -0.56
CA PRO A 61 -0.85 12.05 -0.90
C PRO A 61 0.33 11.71 0.01
N PRO A 62 1.54 11.75 -0.54
CA PRO A 62 2.73 11.33 0.23
C PRO A 62 2.93 12.08 1.53
N GLU A 63 2.61 13.36 1.56
CA GLU A 63 2.79 14.14 2.78
C GLU A 63 1.85 13.72 3.87
N ARG A 64 0.86 12.87 3.57
CA ARG A 64 -0.08 12.38 4.56
C ARG A 64 0.18 10.93 4.94
N TYR A 65 1.19 10.30 4.38
CA TYR A 65 1.43 8.88 4.61
C TYR A 65 1.58 8.56 6.10
N ALA A 66 2.34 9.36 6.83
CA ALA A 66 2.60 9.04 8.24
C ALA A 66 1.33 9.13 9.08
N VAL A 67 0.51 10.14 8.82
CA VAL A 67 -0.75 10.31 9.56
C VAL A 67 -1.68 9.14 9.27
N TRP A 68 -1.77 8.74 8.01
CA TRP A 68 -2.62 7.62 7.64
C TRP A 68 -2.12 6.32 8.23
N ALA A 69 -0.81 6.08 8.18
CA ALA A 69 -0.24 4.87 8.76
C ALA A 69 -0.59 4.77 10.24
N HIS A 70 -0.41 5.87 10.96
CA HIS A 70 -0.71 5.90 12.37
C HIS A 70 -2.19 5.58 12.63
N ALA A 71 -3.08 6.20 11.87
CA ALA A 71 -4.52 5.95 12.04
C ALA A 71 -4.88 4.51 11.77
N LEU A 72 -4.16 3.86 10.86
CA LEU A 72 -4.45 2.49 10.46
C LEU A 72 -3.63 1.46 11.25
N GLY A 73 -2.85 1.91 12.22
CA GLY A 73 -2.13 1.00 13.09
C GLY A 73 -0.89 0.39 12.48
N LEU A 74 -0.28 1.07 11.52
CA LEU A 74 0.91 0.56 10.85
C LEU A 74 2.07 1.52 11.02
N GLU A 75 3.29 0.96 10.97
CA GLU A 75 4.46 1.80 10.83
C GLU A 75 4.43 2.46 9.47
N PRO A 76 4.88 3.71 9.35
CA PRO A 76 4.85 4.39 8.06
C PRO A 76 5.53 3.63 6.94
N ALA A 77 6.68 3.00 7.22
CA ALA A 77 7.38 2.24 6.18
C ALA A 77 6.56 1.06 5.68
N GLU A 78 5.86 0.38 6.59
CA GLU A 78 4.99 -0.74 6.19
C GLU A 78 3.83 -0.26 5.34
N PHE A 79 3.24 0.85 5.74
CA PHE A 79 2.10 1.39 5.03
C PHE A 79 2.50 1.80 3.62
N VAL A 80 3.61 2.52 3.50
CA VAL A 80 4.08 3.00 2.21
C VAL A 80 4.48 1.83 1.32
N LYS A 81 5.15 0.84 1.88
CA LYS A 81 5.53 -0.33 1.09
C LYS A 81 4.28 -1.00 0.52
N GLY A 82 3.25 -1.16 1.33
CA GLY A 82 2.01 -1.75 0.84
C GLY A 82 1.34 -0.93 -0.23
N LEU A 83 1.30 0.39 -0.04
CA LEU A 83 0.71 1.27 -1.04
C LEU A 83 1.46 1.21 -2.37
N MET A 84 2.79 1.16 -2.31
CA MET A 84 3.59 1.19 -3.53
C MET A 84 3.34 -0.01 -4.42
N ARG A 85 2.95 -1.14 -3.87
CA ARG A 85 2.58 -2.29 -4.70
C ARG A 85 1.54 -1.91 -5.74
N TYR A 86 0.66 -1.00 -5.38
CA TYR A 86 -0.46 -0.63 -6.22
C TYR A 86 -0.26 0.72 -6.88
N TYR A 87 0.28 1.68 -6.13
CA TYR A 87 0.41 3.05 -6.63
C TYR A 87 1.61 3.21 -7.56
N ASP A 88 2.67 2.43 -7.32
CA ASP A 88 3.90 2.57 -8.09
C ASP A 88 4.59 1.21 -8.17
N PRO A 89 4.01 0.29 -8.93
CA PRO A 89 4.54 -1.08 -8.96
C PRO A 89 5.93 -1.18 -9.56
N ILE A 90 6.30 -0.25 -10.42
CA ILE A 90 7.63 -0.28 -11.01
C ILE A 90 8.68 0.00 -9.93
N THR A 91 8.48 1.07 -9.16
CA THR A 91 9.40 1.37 -8.07
C THR A 91 9.39 0.27 -7.03
N TYR A 92 8.20 -0.25 -6.71
CA TYR A 92 8.11 -1.34 -5.76
C TYR A 92 8.97 -2.53 -6.21
N SER A 93 8.85 -2.87 -7.48
CA SER A 93 9.59 -3.99 -8.04
C SER A 93 11.09 -3.77 -7.93
N ILE A 94 11.55 -2.56 -8.24
CA ILE A 94 12.97 -2.25 -8.16
C ILE A 94 13.50 -2.38 -6.74
N LEU A 95 12.72 -1.93 -5.77
CA LEU A 95 13.18 -1.88 -4.40
C LEU A 95 13.02 -3.21 -3.66
N PHE A 96 12.00 -4.00 -3.98
CA PHE A 96 11.62 -5.10 -3.11
C PHE A 96 11.49 -6.46 -3.77
N ASP A 97 11.48 -6.56 -5.10
CA ASP A 97 11.21 -7.85 -5.73
C ASP A 97 12.25 -8.91 -5.41
N ASP A 98 13.50 -8.53 -5.29
CA ASP A 98 14.52 -9.51 -4.95
C ASP A 98 14.21 -10.18 -3.63
N ASP A 99 13.75 -9.41 -2.68
CA ASP A 99 13.38 -9.96 -1.39
C ASP A 99 12.20 -10.90 -1.53
N GLU A 100 11.27 -10.53 -2.38
CA GLU A 100 10.04 -11.29 -2.49
C GLU A 100 10.18 -12.51 -3.34
N THR A 101 11.09 -12.50 -4.27
CA THR A 101 11.30 -13.71 -5.05
C THR A 101 12.10 -14.72 -4.28
N GLY A 102 12.53 -14.34 -3.09
CA GLY A 102 13.18 -15.28 -2.22
C GLY A 102 14.56 -15.63 -2.65
N GLN A 103 15.03 -14.90 -3.58
CA GLN A 103 16.36 -15.20 -3.88
C GLN A 103 17.15 -14.88 -2.70
N PRO A 104 16.72 -14.92 -2.35
CA PRO A 104 16.86 -14.79 -1.33
C PRO A 104 17.06 -14.34 -0.54
N SER A 105 17.07 -14.05 -0.32
CA SER A 105 17.03 -13.62 0.37
C SER A 105 16.88 -13.67 1.29
N LEU A 106 17.06 -14.09 1.53
CA LEU A 106 16.61 -14.22 2.36
C LEU A 106 16.26 -14.22 3.21
N SER A 107 16.18 -14.40 3.52
CA SER A 107 15.40 -14.36 4.30
C SER A 107 14.80 -14.58 4.76
N ASP A 108 14.63 -15.04 4.59
CA ASP A 108 13.70 -15.25 4.89
C ASP A 108 13.52 -15.64 5.48
N THR A 109 13.95 -16.04 5.44
CA THR A 109 13.40 -16.51 5.77
C THR A 109 13.36 -16.64 6.42
N PRO A 110 13.78 -16.99 6.42
CA PRO A 110 13.43 -17.31 6.87
C PRO A 110 13.38 -17.18 7.58
N ASN A 111 13.64 -17.30 7.55
CA ASN A 111 13.34 -17.32 7.81
C ASN A 111 13.31 -17.17 8.42
N GLU A 112 13.56 -17.31 8.36
CA GLU A 112 13.27 -17.41 8.52
C GLU A 112 13.33 -17.30 9.11
N ARG A 113 13.77 -17.28 9.15
CA ARG A 113 13.63 -17.37 9.42
C ARG A 113 13.66 -17.31 10.09
N ASP A 114 14.18 -17.61 9.96
CA ASP A 114 14.00 -17.77 10.18
C ASP A 114 14.25 -17.77 10.76
N HIS A 115 14.59 -17.83 10.72
CA HIS A 115 14.55 -18.08 10.91
C HIS A 115 14.79 -18.17 11.50
N SER A 116 15.10 -18.25 11.45
CA SER A 116 15.12 -18.62 11.83
C SER A 116 15.66 -18.69 12.18
N ASP A 117 15.90 -18.83 12.11
CA ASP A 117 16.16 -19.04 12.38
C ASP A 117 16.56 -19.13 12.66
N GLY A 118 16.81 -19.21 12.42
CA GLY A 118 16.77 -19.46 12.68
C GLY A 118 17.15 -19.51 12.86
N ALA A 119 17.35 -19.74 12.80
CA ALA A 119 17.44 -19.89 13.17
C ALA A 119 17.55 -19.84 13.26
#